data_fef0e3e77ec7c1237db61468d46ff5e1
#
_entry.id   fef0e3e77ec7c1237db61468d46ff5e1
#
_cell.length_a   1.000
_cell.length_b   1.000
_cell.length_c   1.000
_cell.angle_alpha   90.00
_cell.angle_beta   90.00
_cell.angle_gamma   90.00
#
_symmetry.space_group_name_H-M   'P 1'
#
loop_
_entity.id
_entity.type
_entity.pdbx_description
1 polymer ?
#
loop_
_entity_poly.entity_id
_entity_poly.type
_entity_poly.pdbx_seq_one_letter_code
_entity_poly.pdbx_strand_id
1 'polypeptide(L)'
;QSIETGYSITLVDLGGTGELFPYLYPDKTAYFKYEEGKPLGINPFLINSPDELSANKIQTLSEFNFILWKKDKEPEDYERVSMYKLLQHYYASCTGNFSFKSFYNHVKTTKNILADLEIEEKFFDRDAFLHVTSEYSRGMYDFLLEDQEQASHLAGKQMVIFDLESAQNNVDILPIMFLMIRDVNENVIWKNRTGKKRLWFEEAAKQFEYPVILRSIKYAYQTIRKYDGSIGIVLQGIEQIPDNEIGNSLITNTHIFYMLRHKDTDVIAN
;
A
#
# COMPACT_ATOMS: atom_id res chain seq x y z
N GLN A 1 -21.77 14.01 2.58
CA GLN A 1 -21.63 14.58 3.95
C GLN A 1 -20.17 14.71 4.40
N SER A 2 -19.32 13.68 4.31
CA SER A 2 -17.92 13.76 4.77
C SER A 2 -17.06 14.74 3.96
N ILE A 3 -17.25 14.84 2.64
CA ILE A 3 -16.58 15.82 1.78
C ILE A 3 -17.01 17.25 2.14
N GLU A 4 -18.30 17.44 2.41
CA GLU A 4 -18.86 18.77 2.80
C GLU A 4 -18.36 19.24 4.16
N THR A 5 -18.07 18.30 5.07
CA THR A 5 -17.56 18.58 6.41
C THR A 5 -16.03 18.68 6.48
N GLY A 6 -15.33 18.66 5.34
CA GLY A 6 -13.88 18.85 5.28
C GLY A 6 -13.03 17.66 5.70
N TYR A 7 -13.59 16.45 5.70
CA TYR A 7 -12.82 15.23 5.95
C TYR A 7 -11.90 14.92 4.77
N SER A 8 -10.70 14.43 5.06
CA SER A 8 -9.83 13.77 4.09
C SER A 8 -10.24 12.30 3.98
N ILE A 9 -10.59 11.85 2.79
CA ILE A 9 -11.16 10.52 2.56
C ILE A 9 -10.27 9.74 1.61
N THR A 10 -9.91 8.53 1.99
CA THR A 10 -9.32 7.53 1.09
C THR A 10 -10.29 6.37 0.93
N LEU A 11 -10.60 6.03 -0.30
CA LEU A 11 -11.40 4.85 -0.68
C LEU A 11 -10.53 3.87 -1.44
N VAL A 12 -10.45 2.65 -0.96
CA VAL A 12 -9.87 1.50 -1.68
C VAL A 12 -11.03 0.66 -2.18
N ASP A 13 -11.23 0.67 -3.48
CA ASP A 13 -12.44 0.18 -4.13
C ASP A 13 -12.13 -1.03 -5.03
N LEU A 14 -12.71 -2.17 -4.72
CA LEU A 14 -12.65 -3.38 -5.55
C LEU A 14 -13.95 -3.64 -6.31
N GLY A 15 -14.98 -2.83 -6.08
CA GLY A 15 -16.33 -2.99 -6.67
C GLY A 15 -16.68 -1.96 -7.74
N GLY A 16 -15.79 -0.99 -8.03
CA GLY A 16 -16.04 0.08 -9.01
C GLY A 16 -17.08 1.11 -8.56
N THR A 17 -17.44 1.15 -7.27
CA THR A 17 -18.46 2.07 -6.76
C THR A 17 -18.01 3.53 -6.71
N GLY A 18 -16.70 3.75 -6.74
CA GLY A 18 -16.07 5.07 -6.66
C GLY A 18 -16.11 5.91 -7.94
N GLU A 19 -16.46 5.34 -9.09
CA GLU A 19 -16.39 6.01 -10.41
C GLU A 19 -17.22 7.30 -10.53
N LEU A 20 -18.28 7.43 -9.73
CA LEU A 20 -19.17 8.59 -9.79
C LEU A 20 -18.59 9.83 -9.07
N PHE A 21 -17.69 9.66 -8.10
CA PHE A 21 -17.21 10.78 -7.29
C PHE A 21 -16.41 11.83 -8.08
N PRO A 22 -15.56 11.49 -9.04
CA PRO A 22 -14.88 12.48 -9.88
C PRO A 22 -15.83 13.36 -10.66
N TYR A 23 -17.00 12.86 -11.05
CA TYR A 23 -18.03 13.63 -11.76
C TYR A 23 -18.82 14.56 -10.81
N LEU A 24 -19.09 14.08 -9.59
CA LEU A 24 -19.84 14.85 -8.60
C LEU A 24 -18.97 15.92 -7.92
N TYR A 25 -17.67 15.64 -7.74
CA TYR A 25 -16.74 16.51 -7.01
C TYR A 25 -15.38 16.59 -7.73
N PRO A 26 -15.33 17.12 -8.98
CA PRO A 26 -14.11 17.07 -9.80
C PRO A 26 -12.90 17.79 -9.18
N ASP A 27 -13.16 18.93 -8.51
CA ASP A 27 -12.09 19.71 -7.87
C ASP A 27 -11.58 19.08 -6.56
N LYS A 28 -12.38 18.23 -5.93
CA LYS A 28 -12.10 17.66 -4.61
C LYS A 28 -11.62 16.21 -4.66
N THR A 29 -11.73 15.53 -5.82
CA THR A 29 -11.44 14.11 -5.95
C THR A 29 -10.19 13.88 -6.80
N ALA A 30 -9.29 13.00 -6.33
CA ALA A 30 -8.27 12.35 -7.12
C ALA A 30 -8.69 10.89 -7.33
N TYR A 31 -8.61 10.40 -8.56
CA TYR A 31 -9.05 9.06 -8.93
C TYR A 31 -7.91 8.31 -9.62
N PHE A 32 -7.49 7.23 -9.03
CA PHE A 32 -6.46 6.33 -9.53
C PHE A 32 -7.12 5.02 -9.90
N LYS A 33 -7.14 4.70 -11.18
CA LYS A 33 -7.69 3.45 -11.70
C LYS A 33 -6.55 2.55 -12.15
N TYR A 34 -6.54 1.32 -11.67
CA TYR A 34 -5.64 0.32 -12.24
C TYR A 34 -6.13 -0.11 -13.61
N GLU A 35 -5.27 0.01 -14.59
CA GLU A 35 -5.45 -0.53 -15.94
C GLU A 35 -4.17 -1.30 -16.32
N GLU A 36 -4.34 -2.50 -16.87
CA GLU A 36 -3.21 -3.31 -17.30
C GLU A 36 -2.35 -2.57 -18.34
N GLY A 37 -1.04 -2.59 -18.16
CA GLY A 37 -0.10 -1.91 -19.04
C GLY A 37 0.01 -0.39 -18.82
N LYS A 38 -0.71 0.17 -17.83
CA LYS A 38 -0.60 1.60 -17.48
C LYS A 38 -0.09 1.79 -16.05
N PRO A 39 0.78 2.79 -15.82
CA PRO A 39 1.26 3.09 -14.46
C PRO A 39 0.11 3.58 -13.59
N LEU A 40 0.11 3.19 -12.33
CA LEU A 40 -0.85 3.70 -11.35
C LEU A 40 -0.53 5.14 -10.94
N GLY A 41 0.67 5.63 -11.23
CA GLY A 41 1.11 6.98 -10.88
C GLY A 41 1.51 7.12 -9.41
N ILE A 42 1.94 6.03 -8.77
CA ILE A 42 2.39 5.99 -7.38
C ILE A 42 3.81 5.44 -7.34
N ASN A 43 4.73 6.19 -6.74
CA ASN A 43 6.11 5.79 -6.57
C ASN A 43 6.50 5.76 -5.08
N PRO A 44 6.55 4.58 -4.44
CA PRO A 44 6.92 4.46 -3.04
C PRO A 44 8.36 4.90 -2.73
N PHE A 45 9.24 4.90 -3.73
CA PHE A 45 10.65 5.28 -3.57
C PHE A 45 10.87 6.79 -3.57
N LEU A 46 9.88 7.58 -4.01
CA LEU A 46 10.03 9.02 -4.09
C LEU A 46 10.20 9.63 -2.70
N ILE A 47 11.24 10.46 -2.56
CA ILE A 47 11.46 11.38 -1.46
C ILE A 47 11.81 12.75 -2.06
N ASN A 48 11.26 13.82 -1.48
CA ASN A 48 11.53 15.18 -1.93
C ASN A 48 12.70 15.82 -1.15
N SER A 49 13.02 15.27 0.01
CA SER A 49 14.14 15.71 0.84
C SER A 49 14.73 14.54 1.63
N PRO A 50 16.01 14.60 2.04
CA PRO A 50 16.64 13.58 2.87
C PRO A 50 15.90 13.31 4.19
N ASP A 51 15.23 14.31 4.75
CA ASP A 51 14.50 14.21 6.02
C ASP A 51 13.26 13.29 5.90
N GLU A 52 12.78 13.03 4.68
CA GLU A 52 11.68 12.08 4.43
C GLU A 52 12.14 10.63 4.53
N LEU A 53 13.44 10.35 4.48
CA LEU A 53 14.00 9.01 4.64
C LEU A 53 14.04 8.59 6.12
N SER A 54 12.88 8.49 6.74
CA SER A 54 12.76 8.02 8.11
C SER A 54 12.96 6.50 8.24
N ALA A 55 13.20 6.01 9.45
CA ALA A 55 13.25 4.57 9.71
C ALA A 55 11.96 3.85 9.27
N ASN A 56 10.81 4.49 9.45
CA ASN A 56 9.52 3.97 9.00
C ASN A 56 9.46 3.85 7.46
N LYS A 57 10.00 4.85 6.73
CA LYS A 57 10.05 4.80 5.25
C LYS A 57 10.94 3.65 4.77
N ILE A 58 12.13 3.47 5.37
CA ILE A 58 13.02 2.34 5.06
C ILE A 58 12.33 1.00 5.34
N GLN A 59 11.63 0.89 6.46
CA GLN A 59 10.87 -0.32 6.79
C GLN A 59 9.78 -0.60 5.74
N THR A 60 8.98 0.41 5.38
CA THR A 60 7.93 0.27 4.35
C THR A 60 8.50 -0.15 3.01
N LEU A 61 9.62 0.45 2.59
CA LEU A 61 10.30 0.08 1.35
C LEU A 61 10.89 -1.34 1.41
N SER A 62 11.39 -1.76 2.57
CA SER A 62 11.86 -3.13 2.77
C SER A 62 10.72 -4.14 2.64
N GLU A 63 9.58 -3.90 3.30
CA GLU A 63 8.38 -4.72 3.16
C GLU A 63 7.91 -4.79 1.70
N PHE A 64 7.91 -3.65 1.01
CA PHE A 64 7.59 -3.57 -0.41
C PHE A 64 8.52 -4.45 -1.26
N ASN A 65 9.84 -4.35 -1.09
CA ASN A 65 10.81 -5.17 -1.83
C ASN A 65 10.65 -6.67 -1.53
N PHE A 66 10.33 -7.05 -0.28
CA PHE A 66 10.11 -8.45 0.05
C PHE A 66 8.83 -9.01 -0.58
N ILE A 67 7.79 -8.22 -0.72
CA ILE A 67 6.58 -8.64 -1.44
C ILE A 67 6.87 -8.85 -2.93
N LEU A 68 7.66 -7.97 -3.55
CA LEU A 68 8.10 -8.18 -4.93
C LEU A 68 8.92 -9.47 -5.08
N TRP A 69 9.76 -9.79 -4.10
CA TRP A 69 10.70 -10.90 -4.16
C TRP A 69 10.13 -12.22 -3.65
N LYS A 70 9.54 -12.20 -2.45
CA LYS A 70 9.17 -13.41 -1.70
C LYS A 70 7.67 -13.68 -1.66
N LYS A 71 6.85 -12.74 -2.14
CA LYS A 71 5.38 -12.79 -2.05
C LYS A 71 4.92 -12.93 -0.60
N ASP A 72 4.19 -13.99 -0.26
CA ASP A 72 3.64 -14.24 1.08
C ASP A 72 4.65 -14.86 2.06
N LYS A 73 5.86 -15.18 1.62
CA LYS A 73 6.88 -15.75 2.51
C LYS A 73 7.50 -14.66 3.37
N GLU A 74 7.45 -14.85 4.68
CA GLU A 74 8.11 -13.93 5.61
C GLU A 74 9.62 -13.96 5.41
N PRO A 75 10.27 -12.78 5.34
CA PRO A 75 11.73 -12.70 5.31
C PRO A 75 12.31 -12.96 6.71
N GLU A 76 13.49 -13.55 6.74
CA GLU A 76 14.28 -13.72 7.96
C GLU A 76 14.84 -12.37 8.44
N ASP A 77 15.16 -12.25 9.74
CA ASP A 77 15.65 -11.00 10.30
C ASP A 77 16.94 -10.52 9.65
N TYR A 78 17.85 -11.44 9.30
CA TYR A 78 19.11 -11.08 8.62
C TYR A 78 18.86 -10.56 7.19
N GLU A 79 17.83 -11.04 6.51
CA GLU A 79 17.43 -10.53 5.19
C GLU A 79 16.85 -9.11 5.32
N ARG A 80 16.04 -8.86 6.36
CA ARG A 80 15.51 -7.52 6.63
C ARG A 80 16.62 -6.51 6.87
N VAL A 81 17.60 -6.87 7.70
CA VAL A 81 18.77 -6.01 7.97
C VAL A 81 19.57 -5.77 6.70
N SER A 82 19.77 -6.78 5.88
CA SER A 82 20.45 -6.65 4.58
C SER A 82 19.72 -5.70 3.64
N MET A 83 18.40 -5.83 3.53
CA MET A 83 17.58 -4.91 2.72
C MET A 83 17.64 -3.47 3.23
N TYR A 84 17.64 -3.25 4.55
CA TYR A 84 17.79 -1.91 5.13
C TYR A 84 19.14 -1.28 4.73
N LYS A 85 20.23 -2.03 4.81
CA LYS A 85 21.56 -1.57 4.39
C LYS A 85 21.60 -1.21 2.90
N LEU A 86 21.00 -2.04 2.05
CA LEU A 86 20.92 -1.80 0.61
C LEU A 86 20.11 -0.54 0.29
N LEU A 87 18.96 -0.34 0.91
CA LEU A 87 18.14 0.86 0.74
C LEU A 87 18.85 2.12 1.23
N GLN A 88 19.47 2.08 2.41
CA GLN A 88 20.21 3.21 2.94
C GLN A 88 21.39 3.58 2.03
N HIS A 89 22.15 2.60 1.55
CA HIS A 89 23.23 2.81 0.63
C HIS A 89 22.75 3.41 -0.70
N TYR A 90 21.61 2.94 -1.23
CA TYR A 90 21.01 3.48 -2.44
C TYR A 90 20.71 4.97 -2.30
N TYR A 91 19.99 5.37 -1.24
CA TYR A 91 19.65 6.77 -1.03
C TYR A 91 20.87 7.67 -0.71
N ALA A 92 21.90 7.11 -0.11
CA ALA A 92 23.15 7.83 0.16
C ALA A 92 24.03 8.00 -1.10
N SER A 93 23.97 7.06 -2.04
CA SER A 93 24.88 7.02 -3.21
C SER A 93 24.25 7.56 -4.49
N CYS A 94 22.93 7.58 -4.58
CA CYS A 94 22.21 8.02 -5.77
C CYS A 94 21.65 9.43 -5.60
N THR A 95 21.59 10.18 -6.69
CA THR A 95 20.96 11.50 -6.78
C THR A 95 19.96 11.48 -7.92
N GLY A 96 18.83 12.16 -7.76
CA GLY A 96 17.83 12.28 -8.83
C GLY A 96 16.55 11.50 -8.57
N ASN A 97 15.95 10.96 -9.61
CA ASN A 97 14.66 10.28 -9.51
C ASN A 97 14.78 8.92 -8.83
N PHE A 98 14.39 8.86 -7.57
CA PHE A 98 14.32 7.61 -6.82
C PHE A 98 13.11 6.79 -7.28
N SER A 99 13.34 5.55 -7.70
CA SER A 99 12.31 4.61 -8.16
C SER A 99 12.74 3.17 -7.88
N PHE A 100 11.80 2.23 -7.96
CA PHE A 100 12.16 0.82 -7.88
C PHE A 100 13.17 0.42 -8.97
N LYS A 101 12.96 0.89 -10.19
CA LYS A 101 13.85 0.61 -11.33
C LYS A 101 15.29 1.11 -11.10
N SER A 102 15.42 2.31 -10.50
CA SER A 102 16.74 2.83 -10.15
C SER A 102 17.38 2.08 -8.99
N PHE A 103 16.60 1.68 -7.97
CA PHE A 103 17.07 0.81 -6.89
C PHE A 103 17.52 -0.57 -7.40
N TYR A 104 16.70 -1.22 -8.22
CA TYR A 104 17.05 -2.48 -8.86
C TYR A 104 18.38 -2.38 -9.63
N ASN A 105 18.53 -1.33 -10.45
CA ASN A 105 19.75 -1.10 -11.20
C ASN A 105 20.95 -0.83 -10.28
N HIS A 106 20.77 -0.08 -9.20
CA HIS A 106 21.78 0.15 -8.19
C HIS A 106 22.30 -1.16 -7.59
N VAL A 107 21.41 -2.03 -7.13
CA VAL A 107 21.77 -3.35 -6.59
C VAL A 107 22.46 -4.20 -7.66
N LYS A 108 22.03 -4.10 -8.93
CA LYS A 108 22.56 -4.89 -10.04
C LYS A 108 23.94 -4.45 -10.50
N THR A 109 24.20 -3.14 -10.57
CA THR A 109 25.41 -2.61 -11.25
C THR A 109 26.53 -2.24 -10.29
N THR A 110 26.22 -2.00 -9.00
CA THR A 110 27.26 -1.67 -8.02
C THR A 110 28.11 -2.91 -7.74
N LYS A 111 29.38 -2.82 -8.09
CA LYS A 111 30.35 -3.89 -7.85
C LYS A 111 30.56 -4.06 -6.34
N ASN A 112 30.66 -5.30 -5.91
CA ASN A 112 30.96 -5.69 -4.51
C ASN A 112 30.00 -5.10 -3.46
N ILE A 113 28.79 -4.65 -3.84
CA ILE A 113 27.84 -3.98 -2.93
C ILE A 113 27.60 -4.76 -1.63
N LEU A 114 27.50 -6.08 -1.70
CA LEU A 114 27.29 -6.89 -0.50
C LEU A 114 28.51 -6.87 0.42
N ALA A 115 29.73 -6.98 -0.14
CA ALA A 115 30.97 -6.95 0.62
C ALA A 115 31.21 -5.55 1.24
N ASP A 116 30.94 -4.48 0.48
CA ASP A 116 31.10 -3.10 0.97
C ASP A 116 30.12 -2.77 2.11
N LEU A 117 28.98 -3.41 2.13
CA LEU A 117 27.97 -3.30 3.19
C LEU A 117 28.11 -4.36 4.30
N GLU A 118 29.17 -5.19 4.25
CA GLU A 118 29.37 -6.29 5.19
C GLU A 118 28.15 -7.25 5.24
N ILE A 119 27.60 -7.58 4.08
CA ILE A 119 26.51 -8.53 3.90
C ILE A 119 27.10 -9.82 3.34
N GLU A 120 27.09 -10.90 4.10
CA GLU A 120 27.46 -12.21 3.59
C GLU A 120 26.38 -12.75 2.64
N GLU A 121 26.79 -13.46 1.57
CA GLU A 121 25.86 -14.03 0.57
C GLU A 121 24.79 -14.94 1.20
N LYS A 122 25.08 -15.63 2.29
CA LYS A 122 24.10 -16.45 3.02
C LYS A 122 22.97 -15.62 3.68
N PHE A 123 23.17 -14.32 3.89
CA PHE A 123 22.18 -13.40 4.49
C PHE A 123 21.33 -12.68 3.46
N PHE A 124 21.75 -12.63 2.21
CA PHE A 124 20.99 -12.01 1.13
C PHE A 124 21.36 -12.62 -0.22
N ASP A 125 20.43 -13.37 -0.79
CA ASP A 125 20.57 -13.95 -2.13
C ASP A 125 20.27 -12.86 -3.18
N ARG A 126 21.33 -12.11 -3.55
CA ARG A 126 21.28 -11.03 -4.53
C ARG A 126 20.78 -11.51 -5.90
N ASP A 127 21.24 -12.67 -6.34
CA ASP A 127 20.91 -13.17 -7.66
C ASP A 127 19.45 -13.61 -7.74
N ALA A 128 18.93 -14.28 -6.70
CA ALA A 128 17.51 -14.59 -6.60
C ALA A 128 16.65 -13.31 -6.50
N PHE A 129 17.06 -12.32 -5.71
CA PHE A 129 16.38 -11.04 -5.65
C PHE A 129 16.28 -10.39 -7.03
N LEU A 130 17.40 -10.24 -7.73
CA LEU A 130 17.46 -9.61 -9.05
C LEU A 130 16.67 -10.42 -10.10
N HIS A 131 16.73 -11.74 -10.04
CA HIS A 131 16.01 -12.60 -10.98
C HIS A 131 14.49 -12.42 -10.83
N VAL A 132 13.96 -12.59 -9.62
CA VAL A 132 12.51 -12.52 -9.37
C VAL A 132 11.97 -11.11 -9.60
N THR A 133 12.66 -10.09 -9.07
CA THR A 133 12.17 -8.71 -9.16
C THR A 133 12.42 -8.04 -10.52
N SER A 134 13.12 -8.71 -11.44
CA SER A 134 13.29 -8.24 -12.82
C SER A 134 11.97 -8.00 -13.53
N GLU A 135 10.92 -8.75 -13.20
CA GLU A 135 9.58 -8.59 -13.78
C GLU A 135 8.96 -7.22 -13.52
N TYR A 136 9.34 -6.57 -12.41
CA TYR A 136 8.87 -5.23 -12.04
C TYR A 136 9.82 -4.11 -12.48
N SER A 137 11.00 -4.43 -13.01
CA SER A 137 11.96 -3.45 -13.49
C SER A 137 12.00 -3.33 -15.01
N ARG A 138 11.77 -4.45 -15.72
CA ARG A 138 11.92 -4.54 -17.19
C ARG A 138 11.12 -5.73 -17.78
N GLY A 139 10.25 -6.34 -17.04
CA GLY A 139 9.40 -7.46 -17.45
C GLY A 139 7.95 -7.06 -17.59
N MET A 140 7.06 -8.03 -17.36
CA MET A 140 5.62 -7.88 -17.60
C MET A 140 4.95 -6.79 -16.75
N TYR A 141 5.50 -6.49 -15.56
CA TYR A 141 4.93 -5.53 -14.61
C TYR A 141 5.76 -4.24 -14.46
N ASP A 142 6.65 -3.92 -15.41
CA ASP A 142 7.52 -2.74 -15.29
C ASP A 142 6.75 -1.42 -15.31
N PHE A 143 5.58 -1.41 -15.99
CA PHE A 143 4.67 -0.27 -16.02
C PHE A 143 4.11 0.11 -14.63
N LEU A 144 3.94 -0.88 -13.74
CA LEU A 144 3.27 -0.68 -12.45
C LEU A 144 4.02 0.32 -11.56
N LEU A 145 5.36 0.30 -11.62
CA LEU A 145 6.26 1.08 -10.79
C LEU A 145 6.95 2.21 -11.56
N GLU A 146 6.41 2.57 -12.71
CA GLU A 146 6.88 3.73 -13.47
C GLU A 146 6.51 5.03 -12.76
N ASP A 147 7.46 5.97 -12.86
CA ASP A 147 7.39 7.26 -12.20
C ASP A 147 6.36 8.17 -12.88
N GLN A 148 5.45 8.71 -12.10
CA GLN A 148 4.58 9.82 -12.52
C GLN A 148 4.52 10.86 -11.41
N GLU A 149 4.25 12.11 -11.77
CA GLU A 149 4.14 13.24 -10.84
C GLU A 149 2.95 13.10 -9.86
N GLN A 150 3.15 12.32 -8.83
CA GLN A 150 2.13 11.97 -7.85
C GLN A 150 1.63 13.17 -7.03
N ALA A 151 2.54 14.05 -6.64
CA ALA A 151 2.23 15.14 -5.71
C ALA A 151 1.24 16.15 -6.29
N SER A 152 1.28 16.42 -7.60
CA SER A 152 0.41 17.38 -8.27
C SER A 152 -1.05 16.90 -8.29
N HIS A 153 -1.28 15.58 -8.41
CA HIS A 153 -2.63 15.01 -8.46
C HIS A 153 -3.33 14.96 -7.10
N LEU A 154 -2.58 14.98 -5.99
CA LEU A 154 -3.11 14.89 -4.63
C LEU A 154 -3.25 16.25 -3.95
N ALA A 155 -2.56 17.28 -4.46
CA ALA A 155 -2.57 18.61 -3.86
C ALA A 155 -3.99 19.18 -3.80
N GLY A 156 -4.47 19.50 -2.59
CA GLY A 156 -5.79 20.08 -2.35
C GLY A 156 -6.99 19.13 -2.51
N LYS A 157 -6.78 17.87 -2.82
CA LYS A 157 -7.86 16.89 -2.93
C LYS A 157 -8.32 16.42 -1.56
N GLN A 158 -9.64 16.38 -1.37
CA GLN A 158 -10.27 15.89 -0.15
C GLN A 158 -10.58 14.40 -0.19
N MET A 159 -10.77 13.85 -1.39
CA MET A 159 -11.08 12.45 -1.60
C MET A 159 -10.07 11.84 -2.59
N VAL A 160 -9.46 10.74 -2.18
CA VAL A 160 -8.55 9.95 -3.02
C VAL A 160 -9.16 8.57 -3.16
N ILE A 161 -9.39 8.15 -4.39
CA ILE A 161 -9.99 6.85 -4.72
C ILE A 161 -8.96 6.02 -5.46
N PHE A 162 -8.75 4.80 -4.98
CA PHE A 162 -7.97 3.77 -5.65
C PHE A 162 -8.92 2.69 -6.14
N ASP A 163 -9.27 2.76 -7.42
CA ASP A 163 -10.08 1.75 -8.11
C ASP A 163 -9.18 0.59 -8.56
N LEU A 164 -9.32 -0.51 -7.90
CA LEU A 164 -8.56 -1.75 -8.10
C LEU A 164 -9.44 -2.88 -8.65
N GLU A 165 -10.63 -2.59 -9.15
CA GLU A 165 -11.57 -3.58 -9.66
C GLU A 165 -10.90 -4.54 -10.66
N SER A 166 -10.16 -4.00 -11.62
CA SER A 166 -9.47 -4.79 -12.64
C SER A 166 -8.30 -5.62 -12.10
N ALA A 167 -7.78 -5.30 -10.91
CA ALA A 167 -6.70 -6.05 -10.25
C ALA A 167 -7.20 -7.07 -9.22
N GLN A 168 -8.49 -7.12 -8.91
CA GLN A 168 -9.06 -7.87 -7.79
C GLN A 168 -8.69 -9.37 -7.76
N ASN A 169 -8.44 -9.97 -8.90
CA ASN A 169 -8.06 -11.39 -9.03
C ASN A 169 -6.56 -11.60 -9.36
N ASN A 170 -5.78 -10.51 -9.41
CA ASN A 170 -4.36 -10.61 -9.73
C ASN A 170 -3.53 -10.75 -8.43
N VAL A 171 -3.14 -11.99 -8.13
CA VAL A 171 -2.41 -12.36 -6.90
C VAL A 171 -1.02 -11.70 -6.81
N ASP A 172 -0.44 -11.31 -7.92
CA ASP A 172 0.88 -10.69 -7.96
C ASP A 172 0.81 -9.17 -7.76
N ILE A 173 -0.22 -8.53 -8.29
CA ILE A 173 -0.34 -7.06 -8.33
C ILE A 173 -1.07 -6.51 -7.12
N LEU A 174 -2.19 -7.11 -6.74
CA LEU A 174 -3.06 -6.54 -5.70
C LEU A 174 -2.33 -6.28 -4.37
N PRO A 175 -1.51 -7.20 -3.82
CA PRO A 175 -0.74 -6.94 -2.60
C PRO A 175 0.24 -5.77 -2.73
N ILE A 176 0.88 -5.63 -3.90
CA ILE A 176 1.82 -4.54 -4.20
C ILE A 176 1.08 -3.19 -4.17
N MET A 177 -0.07 -3.12 -4.84
CA MET A 177 -0.88 -1.89 -4.87
C MET A 177 -1.34 -1.47 -3.47
N PHE A 178 -1.70 -2.42 -2.61
CA PHE A 178 -2.06 -2.11 -1.22
C PHE A 178 -0.91 -1.49 -0.43
N LEU A 179 0.33 -1.95 -0.63
CA LEU A 179 1.49 -1.33 0.01
C LEU A 179 1.76 0.07 -0.54
N MET A 180 1.59 0.26 -1.85
CA MET A 180 1.72 1.59 -2.47
C MET A 180 0.68 2.55 -1.90
N ILE A 181 -0.57 2.11 -1.77
CA ILE A 181 -1.67 2.90 -1.17
C ILE A 181 -1.38 3.21 0.30
N ARG A 182 -0.86 2.24 1.06
CA ARG A 182 -0.46 2.47 2.45
C ARG A 182 0.62 3.56 2.54
N ASP A 183 1.65 3.49 1.72
CA ASP A 183 2.71 4.50 1.68
C ASP A 183 2.15 5.90 1.37
N VAL A 184 1.28 6.01 0.38
CA VAL A 184 0.61 7.28 0.03
C VAL A 184 -0.23 7.81 1.18
N ASN A 185 -1.01 6.95 1.82
CA ASN A 185 -1.83 7.38 2.95
C ASN A 185 -0.98 7.93 4.09
N GLU A 186 0.07 7.21 4.50
CA GLU A 186 0.88 7.58 5.65
C GLU A 186 1.78 8.77 5.37
N ASN A 187 2.41 8.82 4.21
CA ASN A 187 3.46 9.78 3.91
C ASN A 187 2.98 11.02 3.13
N VAL A 188 1.81 10.95 2.48
CA VAL A 188 1.26 12.06 1.69
C VAL A 188 -0.06 12.54 2.28
N ILE A 189 -1.09 11.68 2.33
CA ILE A 189 -2.46 12.10 2.68
C ILE A 189 -2.57 12.43 4.18
N TRP A 190 -1.97 11.62 5.05
CA TRP A 190 -2.06 11.76 6.51
C TRP A 190 -0.92 12.55 7.13
N LYS A 191 0.09 12.92 6.35
CA LYS A 191 1.24 13.71 6.82
C LYS A 191 0.77 15.04 7.43
N ASN A 192 -0.23 15.67 6.83
CA ASN A 192 -0.90 16.81 7.45
C ASN A 192 -1.85 16.32 8.55
N ARG A 193 -1.49 16.53 9.81
CA ARG A 193 -2.28 16.10 10.97
C ARG A 193 -3.49 16.98 11.26
N THR A 194 -3.71 18.05 10.49
CA THR A 194 -4.90 18.88 10.61
C THR A 194 -6.08 18.25 9.87
N GLY A 195 -7.26 18.27 10.50
CA GLY A 195 -8.47 17.70 9.92
C GLY A 195 -8.61 16.18 10.11
N LYS A 196 -9.85 15.75 10.10
CA LYS A 196 -10.23 14.34 10.30
C LYS A 196 -10.03 13.52 9.03
N LYS A 197 -9.71 12.26 9.18
CA LYS A 197 -9.42 11.33 8.09
C LYS A 197 -10.36 10.15 8.09
N ARG A 198 -10.67 9.62 6.91
CA ARG A 198 -11.45 8.39 6.73
C ARG A 198 -10.77 7.50 5.71
N LEU A 199 -10.56 6.27 6.09
CA LEU A 199 -10.10 5.20 5.20
C LEU A 199 -11.22 4.18 5.06
N TRP A 200 -11.65 3.92 3.82
CA TRP A 200 -12.71 2.97 3.52
C TRP A 200 -12.18 1.88 2.61
N PHE A 201 -12.58 0.65 2.92
CA PHE A 201 -12.33 -0.53 2.09
C PHE A 201 -13.67 -1.05 1.59
N GLU A 202 -13.91 -0.92 0.30
CA GLU A 202 -15.10 -1.44 -0.37
C GLU A 202 -14.82 -2.87 -0.83
N GLU A 203 -15.82 -3.76 -0.69
CA GLU A 203 -15.68 -5.20 -0.96
C GLU A 203 -14.48 -5.86 -0.26
N ALA A 204 -14.28 -5.55 1.01
CA ALA A 204 -13.10 -5.96 1.77
C ALA A 204 -12.93 -7.49 1.91
N ALA A 205 -13.98 -8.27 1.73
CA ALA A 205 -13.91 -9.72 1.79
C ALA A 205 -12.86 -10.31 0.84
N LYS A 206 -12.79 -9.82 -0.40
CA LYS A 206 -11.79 -10.24 -1.38
C LYS A 206 -10.37 -9.85 -0.96
N GLN A 207 -10.24 -8.75 -0.23
CA GLN A 207 -8.97 -8.26 0.28
C GLN A 207 -8.43 -9.15 1.41
N PHE A 208 -9.33 -9.78 2.18
CA PHE A 208 -8.96 -10.66 3.29
C PHE A 208 -8.34 -11.99 2.84
N GLU A 209 -8.50 -12.38 1.58
CA GLU A 209 -7.86 -13.58 1.01
C GLU A 209 -6.34 -13.44 0.94
N TYR A 210 -5.81 -12.21 1.00
CA TYR A 210 -4.37 -11.94 0.91
C TYR A 210 -3.80 -11.62 2.30
N PRO A 211 -2.92 -12.45 2.86
CA PRO A 211 -2.36 -12.24 4.20
C PRO A 211 -1.68 -10.89 4.38
N VAL A 212 -0.99 -10.41 3.36
CA VAL A 212 -0.33 -9.09 3.36
C VAL A 212 -1.33 -7.96 3.48
N ILE A 213 -2.42 -8.03 2.73
CA ILE A 213 -3.47 -7.01 2.74
C ILE A 213 -4.18 -7.03 4.10
N LEU A 214 -4.52 -8.20 4.59
CA LEU A 214 -5.17 -8.37 5.89
C LEU A 214 -4.31 -7.80 7.03
N ARG A 215 -2.99 -8.03 7.01
CA ARG A 215 -2.05 -7.39 7.96
C ARG A 215 -2.02 -5.87 7.82
N SER A 216 -2.06 -5.35 6.60
CA SER A 216 -2.08 -3.91 6.34
C SER A 216 -3.37 -3.25 6.86
N ILE A 217 -4.52 -3.91 6.70
CA ILE A 217 -5.80 -3.46 7.24
C ILE A 217 -5.76 -3.49 8.76
N LYS A 218 -5.29 -4.59 9.40
CA LYS A 218 -5.10 -4.66 10.86
C LYS A 218 -4.22 -3.50 11.36
N TYR A 219 -3.11 -3.25 10.70
CA TYR A 219 -2.22 -2.14 11.05
C TYR A 219 -2.92 -0.79 10.96
N ALA A 220 -3.70 -0.54 9.90
CA ALA A 220 -4.48 0.68 9.75
C ALA A 220 -5.50 0.86 10.89
N TYR A 221 -6.19 -0.20 11.31
CA TYR A 221 -7.09 -0.18 12.46
C TYR A 221 -6.39 0.23 13.76
N GLN A 222 -5.16 -0.20 13.97
CA GLN A 222 -4.40 0.11 15.17
C GLN A 222 -3.80 1.52 15.17
N THR A 223 -3.53 2.08 13.99
CA THR A 223 -2.74 3.31 13.86
C THR A 223 -3.54 4.54 13.48
N ILE A 224 -4.67 4.40 12.79
CA ILE A 224 -5.40 5.53 12.20
C ILE A 224 -5.84 6.59 13.22
N ARG A 225 -6.09 6.19 14.48
CA ARG A 225 -6.40 7.13 15.57
C ARG A 225 -5.30 8.14 15.83
N LYS A 226 -4.02 7.77 15.59
CA LYS A 226 -2.87 8.68 15.74
C LYS A 226 -2.93 9.86 14.77
N TYR A 227 -3.73 9.70 13.70
CA TYR A 227 -3.93 10.69 12.63
C TYR A 227 -5.30 11.37 12.71
N ASP A 228 -6.01 11.26 13.83
CA ASP A 228 -7.40 11.73 14.00
C ASP A 228 -8.33 11.13 12.93
N GLY A 229 -8.17 9.84 12.67
CA GLY A 229 -8.87 9.15 11.60
C GLY A 229 -9.80 8.05 12.08
N SER A 230 -10.69 7.65 11.18
CA SER A 230 -11.57 6.49 11.28
C SER A 230 -11.40 5.57 10.08
N ILE A 231 -11.61 4.28 10.29
CA ILE A 231 -11.56 3.26 9.25
C ILE A 231 -12.94 2.62 9.13
N GLY A 232 -13.34 2.30 7.91
CA GLY A 232 -14.55 1.55 7.60
C GLY A 232 -14.28 0.43 6.62
N ILE A 233 -14.99 -0.67 6.82
CA ILE A 233 -14.97 -1.83 5.95
C ILE A 233 -16.40 -2.09 5.49
N VAL A 234 -16.60 -2.32 4.22
CA VAL A 234 -17.88 -2.72 3.64
C VAL A 234 -17.81 -4.19 3.26
N LEU A 235 -18.76 -4.96 3.79
CA LEU A 235 -18.90 -6.39 3.58
C LEU A 235 -20.32 -6.71 3.17
N GLN A 236 -20.53 -7.82 2.46
CA GLN A 236 -21.85 -8.32 2.11
C GLN A 236 -22.48 -9.11 3.26
N GLY A 237 -21.67 -9.67 4.17
CA GLY A 237 -22.08 -10.36 5.37
C GLY A 237 -20.96 -10.44 6.40
N ILE A 238 -21.32 -10.56 7.67
CA ILE A 238 -20.36 -10.61 8.78
C ILE A 238 -19.49 -11.88 8.74
N GLU A 239 -20.02 -12.95 8.19
CA GLU A 239 -19.35 -14.23 7.98
C GLU A 239 -18.14 -14.15 7.03
N GLN A 240 -18.03 -13.06 6.29
CA GLN A 240 -16.86 -12.78 5.42
C GLN A 240 -15.63 -12.33 6.22
N ILE A 241 -15.79 -11.96 7.49
CA ILE A 241 -14.65 -11.65 8.36
C ILE A 241 -13.93 -12.96 8.69
N PRO A 242 -12.60 -13.05 8.49
CA PRO A 242 -11.86 -14.28 8.76
C PRO A 242 -11.97 -14.73 10.22
N ASP A 243 -12.26 -16.02 10.45
CA ASP A 243 -12.26 -16.62 11.78
C ASP A 243 -10.83 -16.91 12.26
N ASN A 244 -10.13 -15.85 12.62
CA ASN A 244 -8.76 -15.89 13.13
C ASN A 244 -8.48 -14.68 14.03
N GLU A 245 -7.28 -14.62 14.61
CA GLU A 245 -6.85 -13.53 15.50
C GLU A 245 -7.03 -12.14 14.87
N ILE A 246 -6.77 -12.02 13.57
CA ILE A 246 -6.88 -10.72 12.87
C ILE A 246 -8.35 -10.34 12.71
N GLY A 247 -9.22 -11.25 12.26
CA GLY A 247 -10.66 -11.01 12.14
C GLY A 247 -11.27 -10.64 13.48
N ASN A 248 -10.93 -11.36 14.55
CA ASN A 248 -11.35 -11.02 15.91
C ASN A 248 -10.86 -9.62 16.33
N SER A 249 -9.65 -9.25 15.96
CA SER A 249 -9.13 -7.91 16.22
C SER A 249 -9.90 -6.82 15.44
N LEU A 250 -10.32 -7.08 14.22
CA LEU A 250 -11.14 -6.14 13.44
C LEU A 250 -12.50 -5.91 14.13
N ILE A 251 -13.18 -6.98 14.51
CA ILE A 251 -14.48 -6.91 15.23
C ILE A 251 -14.33 -6.13 16.53
N THR A 252 -13.36 -6.50 17.37
CA THR A 252 -13.15 -5.88 18.69
C THR A 252 -12.80 -4.40 18.61
N ASN A 253 -12.12 -3.96 17.55
CA ASN A 253 -11.78 -2.55 17.35
C ASN A 253 -12.83 -1.78 16.55
N THR A 254 -13.92 -2.41 16.12
CA THR A 254 -15.04 -1.75 15.45
C THR A 254 -16.05 -1.26 16.47
N HIS A 255 -16.29 0.06 16.50
CA HIS A 255 -17.20 0.68 17.47
C HIS A 255 -18.62 0.87 16.94
N ILE A 256 -18.80 0.88 15.64
CA ILE A 256 -20.08 1.14 14.99
C ILE A 256 -20.28 0.13 13.88
N PHE A 257 -21.42 -0.57 13.93
CA PHE A 257 -21.86 -1.49 12.89
C PHE A 257 -23.12 -0.90 12.23
N TYR A 258 -23.08 -0.77 10.91
CA TYR A 258 -24.23 -0.42 10.09
C TYR A 258 -24.71 -1.68 9.38
N MET A 259 -25.87 -2.18 9.77
CA MET A 259 -26.49 -3.34 9.13
C MET A 259 -27.61 -2.86 8.22
N LEU A 260 -27.51 -3.15 6.93
CA LEU A 260 -28.59 -2.99 5.98
C LEU A 260 -29.45 -4.27 5.98
N ARG A 261 -30.59 -4.25 5.26
CA ARG A 261 -31.51 -5.38 5.20
C ARG A 261 -30.77 -6.64 4.74
N HIS A 262 -30.67 -7.62 5.64
CA HIS A 262 -30.06 -8.92 5.39
C HIS A 262 -31.14 -9.97 5.14
N LYS A 263 -30.87 -10.97 4.25
CA LYS A 263 -31.81 -12.05 3.97
C LYS A 263 -31.87 -13.07 5.12
N ASP A 264 -30.78 -13.20 5.86
CA ASP A 264 -30.61 -14.17 6.94
C ASP A 264 -30.63 -13.45 8.29
N THR A 265 -31.79 -13.47 8.97
CA THR A 265 -31.99 -12.79 10.26
C THR A 265 -31.31 -13.53 11.40
N ASP A 266 -31.00 -14.82 11.26
CA ASP A 266 -30.45 -15.66 12.33
C ASP A 266 -28.96 -15.37 12.59
N VAL A 267 -28.25 -14.85 11.61
CA VAL A 267 -26.82 -14.43 11.72
C VAL A 267 -26.67 -13.13 12.53
N ILE A 268 -27.73 -12.33 12.62
CA ILE A 268 -27.73 -11.03 13.32
C ILE A 268 -28.07 -11.18 14.80
N ALA A 269 -28.69 -12.29 15.19
CA ALA A 269 -29.24 -12.51 16.54
C ALA A 269 -28.24 -13.18 17.51
N ASN A 270 -27.11 -13.67 17.05
CA ASN A 270 -26.03 -14.26 17.84
C ASN A 270 -24.81 -13.32 17.87
#